data_9e3108e0413e966e6ae0b06135faa6bd
#
_entry.id   9e3108e0413e966e6ae0b06135faa6bd
#
_cell.length_a   1.000
_cell.length_b   1.000
_cell.length_c   1.000
_cell.angle_alpha   90.00
_cell.angle_beta   90.00
_cell.angle_gamma   90.00
#
_symmetry.space_group_name_H-M   'P 1'
#
loop_
_entity.id
_entity.type
_entity.pdbx_description
1 polymer ?
#
loop_
_entity_poly.entity_id
_entity_poly.type
_entity_poly.pdbx_seq_one_letter_code
_entity_poly.pdbx_strand_id
1 'polypeptide(L)'
;MRQRKPLVVANWKMNGSLDLVQQMSDALSVLKQPLPDILICPPVIFLSYFPKHANYKLGAQNMSEQLVGAFTGEISADMLLTAGATHVIIGHSERRALYGELDAVISQKVKVAVDAGLTP
;
A
#
# COMPACT_ATOMS: atom_id res chain seq x y z
N MET A 1 -24.21 10.73 14.27
CA MET A 1 -23.20 9.66 14.09
C MET A 1 -22.44 9.86 12.78
N ARG A 2 -21.14 9.82 12.85
CA ARG A 2 -20.31 9.86 11.63
C ARG A 2 -20.50 8.53 10.88
N GLN A 3 -21.11 8.56 9.74
CA GLN A 3 -21.14 7.37 8.87
C GLN A 3 -19.74 7.09 8.36
N ARG A 4 -19.29 5.83 8.51
CA ARG A 4 -18.01 5.40 7.96
C ARG A 4 -18.13 5.34 6.44
N LYS A 5 -17.20 5.96 5.74
CA LYS A 5 -17.12 5.84 4.30
C LYS A 5 -16.59 4.46 3.93
N PRO A 6 -17.20 3.75 2.98
CA PRO A 6 -16.66 2.46 2.52
C PRO A 6 -15.26 2.61 1.93
N LEU A 7 -14.39 1.64 2.22
CA LEU A 7 -13.05 1.53 1.64
C LEU A 7 -12.98 0.27 0.77
N VAL A 8 -12.65 0.45 -0.50
CA VAL A 8 -12.43 -0.65 -1.45
C VAL A 8 -10.93 -0.79 -1.68
N VAL A 9 -10.37 -1.94 -1.32
CA VAL A 9 -8.93 -2.20 -1.43
C VAL A 9 -8.67 -3.27 -2.47
N ALA A 10 -7.81 -2.97 -3.44
CA ALA A 10 -7.34 -3.90 -4.45
C ALA A 10 -5.92 -4.34 -4.13
N ASN A 11 -5.77 -5.48 -3.46
CA ASN A 11 -4.47 -6.09 -3.24
C ASN A 11 -4.08 -6.93 -4.46
N TRP A 12 -3.11 -6.43 -5.24
CA TRP A 12 -2.65 -7.13 -6.44
C TRP A 12 -1.81 -8.38 -6.15
N LYS A 13 -1.34 -8.54 -4.91
CA LYS A 13 -0.44 -9.61 -4.53
C LYS A 13 0.81 -9.62 -5.43
N MET A 14 1.30 -10.76 -5.86
CA MET A 14 2.46 -10.84 -6.77
C MET A 14 1.98 -10.90 -8.23
N ASN A 15 1.22 -9.90 -8.64
CA ASN A 15 0.72 -9.76 -10.01
C ASN A 15 0.90 -8.30 -10.46
N GLY A 16 0.94 -8.09 -11.75
CA GLY A 16 0.94 -6.75 -12.33
C GLY A 16 1.92 -6.59 -13.47
N SER A 17 1.75 -5.48 -14.16
CA SER A 17 2.58 -5.03 -15.27
C SER A 17 2.39 -3.53 -15.44
N LEU A 18 3.23 -2.87 -16.23
CA LEU A 18 3.02 -1.47 -16.59
C LEU A 18 1.73 -1.28 -17.40
N ASP A 19 1.37 -2.25 -18.24
CA ASP A 19 0.09 -2.21 -18.97
C ASP A 19 -1.09 -2.25 -18.01
N LEU A 20 -1.05 -3.09 -16.99
CA LEU A 20 -2.12 -3.15 -15.99
C LEU A 20 -2.20 -1.86 -15.17
N VAL A 21 -1.07 -1.25 -14.83
CA VAL A 21 -1.04 0.08 -14.18
C VAL A 21 -1.80 1.10 -15.02
N GLN A 22 -1.51 1.16 -16.32
CA GLN A 22 -2.16 2.11 -17.22
C GLN A 22 -3.65 1.83 -17.38
N GLN A 23 -4.02 0.58 -17.59
CA GLN A 23 -5.42 0.17 -17.72
C GLN A 23 -6.24 0.51 -16.47
N MET A 24 -5.71 0.21 -15.28
CA MET A 24 -6.39 0.49 -14.01
C MET A 24 -6.51 2.00 -13.78
N SER A 25 -5.45 2.75 -14.01
CA SER A 25 -5.46 4.20 -13.89
C SER A 25 -6.49 4.84 -14.80
N ASP A 26 -6.52 4.43 -16.07
CA ASP A 26 -7.49 4.94 -17.05
C ASP A 26 -8.93 4.59 -16.65
N ALA A 27 -9.17 3.35 -16.23
CA ALA A 27 -10.51 2.91 -15.82
C ALA A 27 -11.03 3.68 -14.61
N LEU A 28 -10.19 3.95 -13.62
CA LEU A 28 -10.57 4.69 -12.42
C LEU A 28 -10.73 6.19 -12.66
N SER A 29 -9.97 6.74 -13.61
CA SER A 29 -9.99 8.18 -13.90
C SER A 29 -11.34 8.67 -14.44
N VAL A 30 -12.11 7.80 -15.07
CA VAL A 30 -13.41 8.13 -15.67
C VAL A 30 -14.60 7.94 -14.73
N LEU A 31 -14.37 7.42 -13.53
CA LEU A 31 -15.44 7.24 -12.54
C LEU A 31 -15.97 8.59 -12.04
N LYS A 32 -17.27 8.67 -11.89
CA LYS A 32 -17.95 9.88 -11.42
C LYS A 32 -18.26 9.82 -9.93
N GLN A 33 -18.13 10.96 -9.27
CA GLN A 33 -18.53 11.11 -7.87
C GLN A 33 -20.04 10.95 -7.68
N PRO A 34 -20.53 10.48 -6.50
CA PRO A 34 -19.74 10.11 -5.32
C PRO A 34 -19.11 8.71 -5.44
N LEU A 35 -17.90 8.55 -4.90
CA LEU A 35 -17.15 7.29 -4.88
C LEU A 35 -16.86 6.85 -3.44
N PRO A 36 -16.73 5.53 -3.17
CA PRO A 36 -16.06 5.06 -1.97
C PRO A 36 -14.60 5.48 -1.98
N ASP A 37 -13.91 5.34 -0.85
CA ASP A 37 -12.46 5.44 -0.86
C ASP A 37 -11.89 4.21 -1.58
N ILE A 38 -11.01 4.44 -2.57
CA ILE A 38 -10.40 3.40 -3.37
C ILE A 38 -8.90 3.38 -3.07
N LEU A 39 -8.38 2.20 -2.72
CA LEU A 39 -6.97 1.98 -2.45
C LEU A 39 -6.45 0.86 -3.34
N ILE A 40 -5.42 1.14 -4.11
CA ILE A 40 -4.74 0.15 -4.96
C ILE A 40 -3.41 -0.19 -4.31
N CYS A 41 -3.17 -1.47 -4.06
CA CYS A 41 -1.95 -1.99 -3.47
C CYS A 41 -1.23 -2.92 -4.46
N PRO A 42 -0.46 -2.36 -5.41
CA PRO A 42 0.34 -3.12 -6.35
C PRO A 42 1.65 -3.58 -5.68
N PRO A 43 2.43 -4.48 -6.33
CA PRO A 43 3.83 -4.65 -5.96
C PRO A 43 4.58 -3.33 -5.94
N VAL A 44 5.55 -3.20 -5.01
CA VAL A 44 6.24 -1.93 -4.73
C VAL A 44 6.88 -1.30 -5.98
N ILE A 45 7.38 -2.10 -6.90
CA ILE A 45 8.03 -1.62 -8.13
C ILE A 45 7.10 -0.82 -9.03
N PHE A 46 5.78 -0.97 -8.89
CA PHE A 46 4.79 -0.28 -9.71
C PHE A 46 4.25 1.00 -9.08
N LEU A 47 4.48 1.24 -7.80
CA LEU A 47 3.89 2.38 -7.08
C LEU A 47 4.16 3.72 -7.77
N SER A 48 5.39 3.99 -8.13
CA SER A 48 5.79 5.27 -8.75
C SER A 48 5.33 5.43 -10.21
N TYR A 49 4.83 4.38 -10.82
CA TYR A 49 4.31 4.44 -12.19
C TYR A 49 2.83 4.83 -12.29
N PHE A 50 2.11 4.84 -11.18
CA PHE A 50 0.74 5.34 -11.16
C PHE A 50 0.75 6.86 -11.22
N PRO A 51 -0.01 7.47 -12.12
CA PRO A 51 -0.21 8.92 -12.11
C PRO A 51 -1.01 9.33 -10.87
N LYS A 52 -0.75 10.53 -10.37
CA LYS A 52 -1.56 11.09 -9.28
C LYS A 52 -2.98 11.31 -9.77
N HIS A 53 -3.95 10.80 -9.02
CA HIS A 53 -5.36 10.94 -9.35
C HIS A 53 -6.23 11.10 -8.11
N ALA A 54 -7.30 11.91 -8.20
CA ALA A 54 -8.20 12.19 -7.07
C ALA A 54 -9.12 11.02 -6.72
N ASN A 55 -9.36 10.08 -7.65
CA ASN A 55 -10.31 8.98 -7.47
C ASN A 55 -9.75 7.79 -6.70
N TYR A 56 -8.43 7.70 -6.51
CA TYR A 56 -7.81 6.59 -5.80
C TYR A 56 -6.55 7.01 -5.05
N LYS A 57 -6.17 6.20 -4.08
CA LYS A 57 -4.90 6.27 -3.36
C LYS A 57 -4.11 4.99 -3.58
N LEU A 58 -2.82 5.04 -3.26
CA LEU A 58 -1.90 3.92 -3.39
C LEU A 58 -1.48 3.40 -2.02
N GLY A 59 -1.35 2.10 -1.91
CA GLY A 59 -0.83 1.42 -0.75
C GLY A 59 0.29 0.45 -1.11
N ALA A 60 1.16 0.19 -0.15
CA ALA A 60 2.16 -0.85 -0.26
C ALA A 60 1.62 -2.19 0.28
N GLN A 61 2.25 -3.28 -0.13
CA GLN A 61 1.85 -4.63 0.31
C GLN A 61 2.62 -5.12 1.54
N ASN A 62 3.66 -4.40 1.94
CA ASN A 62 4.51 -4.68 3.08
C ASN A 62 5.45 -3.50 3.32
N MET A 63 6.12 -3.49 4.46
CA MET A 63 7.20 -2.55 4.78
C MET A 63 8.14 -3.15 5.82
N SER A 64 9.33 -2.58 5.94
CA SER A 64 10.24 -2.90 7.04
C SER A 64 9.82 -2.18 8.31
N GLU A 65 10.09 -2.79 9.46
CA GLU A 65 10.04 -2.16 10.78
C GLU A 65 11.26 -1.27 11.06
N GLN A 66 12.28 -1.34 10.20
CA GLN A 66 13.50 -0.54 10.30
C GLN A 66 13.37 0.76 9.51
N LEU A 67 14.02 1.81 10.00
CA LEU A 67 13.99 3.12 9.34
C LEU A 67 15.00 3.22 8.20
N VAL A 68 16.19 2.66 8.41
CA VAL A 68 17.33 2.71 7.48
C VAL A 68 18.37 1.67 7.92
N GLY A 69 19.23 1.25 7.04
CA GLY A 69 20.41 0.48 7.43
C GLY A 69 20.66 -0.77 6.58
N ALA A 70 21.42 -1.70 7.17
CA ALA A 70 21.89 -2.91 6.50
C ALA A 70 20.81 -4.00 6.49
N PHE A 71 19.74 -3.76 5.76
CA PHE A 71 18.58 -4.65 5.63
C PHE A 71 18.31 -4.90 4.14
N THR A 72 19.23 -5.57 3.50
CA THR A 72 19.19 -5.80 2.04
C THR A 72 17.85 -6.35 1.58
N GLY A 73 17.23 -5.68 0.61
CA GLY A 73 15.94 -6.08 0.03
C GLY A 73 14.72 -5.46 0.72
N GLU A 74 14.89 -4.83 1.90
CA GLU A 74 13.78 -4.22 2.62
C GLU A 74 13.44 -2.82 2.09
N ILE A 75 12.18 -2.45 2.26
CA ILE A 75 11.65 -1.13 1.87
C ILE A 75 11.16 -0.42 3.13
N SER A 76 11.69 0.77 3.38
CA SER A 76 11.30 1.58 4.53
C SER A 76 9.99 2.33 4.30
N ALA A 77 9.37 2.81 5.39
CA ALA A 77 8.19 3.67 5.32
C ALA A 77 8.45 4.94 4.50
N ASP A 78 9.60 5.58 4.67
CA ASP A 78 9.97 6.80 3.91
C ASP A 78 10.11 6.53 2.41
N MET A 79 10.64 5.38 2.02
CA MET A 79 10.70 4.96 0.62
C MET A 79 9.31 4.80 0.02
N LEU A 80 8.37 4.24 0.78
CA LEU A 80 6.99 4.08 0.35
C LEU A 80 6.28 5.42 0.16
N LEU A 81 6.47 6.35 1.09
CA LEU A 81 5.94 7.72 0.95
C LEU A 81 6.49 8.40 -0.30
N THR A 82 7.79 8.27 -0.55
CA THR A 82 8.45 8.79 -1.76
C THR A 82 7.86 8.18 -3.02
N ALA A 83 7.51 6.91 -3.01
CA ALA A 83 6.89 6.22 -4.15
C ALA A 83 5.41 6.58 -4.35
N GLY A 84 4.81 7.35 -3.45
CA GLY A 84 3.42 7.82 -3.55
C GLY A 84 2.41 7.03 -2.73
N ALA A 85 2.84 6.07 -1.90
CA ALA A 85 1.94 5.33 -1.02
C ALA A 85 1.45 6.21 0.14
N THR A 86 0.18 6.07 0.50
CA THR A 86 -0.44 6.68 1.68
C THR A 86 -0.84 5.62 2.71
N HIS A 87 -0.94 4.38 2.28
CA HIS A 87 -1.35 3.22 3.08
C HIS A 87 -0.36 2.08 2.91
N VAL A 88 -0.41 1.12 3.83
CA VAL A 88 0.40 -0.10 3.75
C VAL A 88 -0.34 -1.28 4.35
N ILE A 89 -0.34 -2.41 3.68
CA ILE A 89 -0.81 -3.68 4.22
C ILE A 89 0.29 -4.24 5.13
N ILE A 90 -0.05 -4.53 6.39
CA ILE A 90 0.88 -5.08 7.37
C ILE A 90 0.31 -6.39 7.90
N GLY A 91 1.16 -7.41 8.01
CA GLY A 91 0.80 -8.69 8.60
C GLY A 91 -0.24 -9.47 7.82
N HIS A 92 -0.28 -9.31 6.50
CA HIS A 92 -1.18 -10.10 5.66
C HIS A 92 -1.01 -11.61 5.96
N SER A 93 -2.11 -12.36 5.91
CA SER A 93 -2.12 -13.79 6.27
C SER A 93 -1.09 -14.62 5.48
N GLU A 94 -0.84 -14.28 4.23
CA GLU A 94 0.19 -14.93 3.40
C GLU A 94 1.59 -14.71 3.99
N ARG A 95 1.88 -13.54 4.53
CA ARG A 95 3.19 -13.25 5.13
C ARG A 95 3.38 -13.98 6.45
N ARG A 96 2.33 -14.13 7.24
CA ARG A 96 2.34 -14.95 8.45
C ARG A 96 2.57 -16.42 8.13
N ALA A 97 1.85 -16.95 7.15
CA ALA A 97 1.89 -18.36 6.79
C ALA A 97 3.16 -18.77 6.02
N LEU A 98 3.61 -17.93 5.09
CA LEU A 98 4.69 -18.29 4.16
C LEU A 98 6.06 -17.76 4.58
N TYR A 99 6.12 -16.64 5.28
CA TYR A 99 7.38 -15.96 5.63
C TYR A 99 7.62 -15.87 7.14
N GLY A 100 6.80 -16.52 7.94
CA GLY A 100 6.99 -16.60 9.39
C GLY A 100 6.89 -15.26 10.12
N GLU A 101 6.10 -14.32 9.62
CA GLU A 101 5.94 -13.01 10.21
C GLU A 101 5.12 -13.12 11.52
N LEU A 102 5.71 -12.70 12.64
CA LEU A 102 5.13 -12.85 13.99
C LEU A 102 4.51 -11.53 14.48
N ASP A 103 3.63 -11.62 15.46
CA ASP A 103 2.94 -10.48 16.06
C ASP A 103 3.89 -9.37 16.53
N ALA A 104 5.04 -9.71 17.10
CA ALA A 104 6.02 -8.74 17.60
C ALA A 104 6.55 -7.84 16.47
N VAL A 105 6.90 -8.41 15.32
CA VAL A 105 7.38 -7.66 14.14
C VAL A 105 6.24 -6.87 13.51
N ILE A 106 5.07 -7.45 13.42
CA ILE A 106 3.88 -6.77 12.88
C ILE A 106 3.52 -5.55 13.71
N SER A 107 3.57 -5.67 15.03
CA SER A 107 3.34 -4.56 15.97
C SER A 107 4.33 -3.42 15.75
N GLN A 108 5.62 -3.74 15.56
CA GLN A 108 6.64 -2.74 15.24
C GLN A 108 6.38 -2.06 13.88
N LYS A 109 6.01 -2.82 12.87
CA LYS A 109 5.66 -2.26 11.56
C LYS A 109 4.49 -1.29 11.66
N VAL A 110 3.44 -1.63 12.39
CA VAL A 110 2.28 -0.74 12.61
C VAL A 110 2.74 0.57 13.25
N LYS A 111 3.54 0.49 14.31
CA LYS A 111 4.06 1.68 14.99
C LYS A 111 4.87 2.56 14.04
N VAL A 112 5.81 1.98 13.31
CA VAL A 112 6.65 2.72 12.36
C VAL A 112 5.82 3.34 11.25
N ALA A 113 4.82 2.63 10.73
CA ALA A 113 3.93 3.16 9.71
C ALA A 113 3.16 4.39 10.21
N VAL A 114 2.56 4.30 11.37
CA VAL A 114 1.81 5.43 11.98
C VAL A 114 2.72 6.62 12.25
N ASP A 115 3.90 6.39 12.82
CA ASP A 115 4.87 7.45 13.11
C ASP A 115 5.36 8.15 11.82
N ALA A 116 5.45 7.44 10.72
CA ALA A 116 5.86 7.99 9.42
C ALA A 116 4.73 8.71 8.67
N GLY A 117 3.47 8.53 9.08
CA GLY A 117 2.31 9.11 8.41
C GLY A 117 1.64 8.21 7.39
N LEU A 118 1.99 6.91 7.35
CA LEU A 118 1.25 5.90 6.59
C LEU A 118 0.06 5.39 7.40
N THR A 119 -1.02 5.06 6.70
CA THR A 119 -2.17 4.37 7.31
C THR A 119 -1.99 2.85 7.16
N PRO A 120 -1.78 2.12 8.25
CA PRO A 120 -1.64 0.67 8.20
C PRO A 120 -2.99 -0.04 8.11
#